data_f6a225ed027ec6e4544a822985dd09ba
#
_entry.id   f6a225ed027ec6e4544a822985dd09ba
#
_cell.length_a   1.000
_cell.length_b   1.000
_cell.length_c   1.000
_cell.angle_alpha   90.00
_cell.angle_beta   90.00
_cell.angle_gamma   90.00
#
_symmetry.space_group_name_H-M   'P 1'
#
loop_
_entity.id
_entity.type
_entity.pdbx_description
1 polymer ?
#
loop_
_entity_poly.entity_id
_entity_poly.type
_entity_poly.pdbx_seq_one_letter_code
_entity_poly.pdbx_strand_id
1 'polypeptide(L)'
;VSEYEGLHPSAARVAKALRDKGVRGPVREFAASTKTSADAATALGCELGAIASCLVFLLDDVPVVILKSGAFRVDTEEFARLVGGSVLRRANADEVRQATG
;
A
#
# COMPACT_ATOMS: atom_id res chain seq x y z
N VAL A 1 -27.57 4.21 8.15
CA VAL A 1 -26.73 3.15 7.54
C VAL A 1 -25.28 3.60 7.61
N SER A 2 -24.42 2.76 8.14
CA SER A 2 -22.98 3.03 8.21
C SER A 2 -22.38 3.03 6.81
N GLU A 3 -21.51 4.01 6.51
CA GLU A 3 -20.76 4.04 5.26
C GLU A 3 -19.76 2.87 5.12
N TYR A 4 -19.52 2.13 6.23
CA TYR A 4 -18.64 0.96 6.24
C TYR A 4 -19.41 -0.36 6.03
N GLU A 5 -20.72 -0.29 5.99
CA GLU A 5 -21.56 -1.47 5.83
C GLU A 5 -21.32 -2.14 4.49
N GLY A 6 -21.19 -3.46 4.52
CA GLY A 6 -20.89 -4.23 3.32
C GLY A 6 -19.41 -4.33 2.97
N LEU A 7 -18.53 -3.59 3.65
CA LEU A 7 -17.10 -3.70 3.45
C LEU A 7 -16.51 -4.87 4.24
N HIS A 8 -15.50 -5.51 3.68
CA HIS A 8 -14.68 -6.45 4.43
C HIS A 8 -14.11 -5.76 5.67
N PRO A 9 -13.97 -6.44 6.83
CA PRO A 9 -13.49 -5.81 8.06
C PRO A 9 -12.18 -5.02 7.90
N SER A 10 -11.23 -5.52 7.11
CA SER A 10 -9.99 -4.81 6.86
C SER A 10 -10.20 -3.52 6.07
N ALA A 11 -11.07 -3.55 5.06
CA ALA A 11 -11.42 -2.37 4.27
C ALA A 11 -12.19 -1.35 5.12
N ALA A 12 -13.07 -1.81 6.00
CA ALA A 12 -13.80 -0.93 6.93
C ALA A 12 -12.84 -0.21 7.88
N ARG A 13 -11.82 -0.90 8.38
CA ARG A 13 -10.78 -0.26 9.23
C ARG A 13 -10.04 0.84 8.50
N VAL A 14 -9.67 0.60 7.24
CA VAL A 14 -9.01 1.62 6.40
C VAL A 14 -9.94 2.79 6.16
N ALA A 15 -11.20 2.53 5.81
CA ALA A 15 -12.20 3.57 5.59
C ALA A 15 -12.36 4.47 6.81
N LYS A 16 -12.44 3.87 8.00
CA LYS A 16 -12.53 4.62 9.26
C LYS A 16 -11.28 5.47 9.50
N ALA A 17 -10.10 4.88 9.32
CA ALA A 17 -8.84 5.60 9.52
C ALA A 17 -8.73 6.81 8.58
N LEU A 18 -9.16 6.66 7.32
CA LEU A 18 -9.17 7.76 6.36
C LEU A 18 -10.14 8.87 6.78
N ARG A 19 -11.35 8.51 7.24
CA ARG A 19 -12.32 9.49 7.74
C ARG A 19 -11.80 10.23 8.96
N ASP A 20 -11.18 9.53 9.89
CA ASP A 20 -10.61 10.14 11.08
C ASP A 20 -9.51 11.16 10.73
N LYS A 21 -8.88 11.01 9.57
CA LYS A 21 -7.88 11.96 9.05
C LYS A 21 -8.44 12.99 8.07
N GLY A 22 -9.75 13.04 7.90
CA GLY A 22 -10.40 14.03 7.04
C GLY A 22 -10.41 13.70 5.56
N VAL A 23 -10.04 12.48 5.17
CA VAL A 23 -10.12 12.04 3.78
C VAL A 23 -11.55 11.63 3.45
N ARG A 24 -12.14 12.23 2.41
CA ARG A 24 -13.57 12.08 2.10
C ARG A 24 -13.85 11.10 0.96
N GLY A 25 -12.85 10.67 0.23
CA GLY A 25 -13.05 9.72 -0.89
C GLY A 25 -13.56 8.37 -0.39
N PRO A 26 -14.35 7.64 -1.20
CA PRO A 26 -14.85 6.33 -0.82
C PRO A 26 -13.76 5.27 -0.91
N VAL A 27 -13.86 4.26 -0.04
CA VAL A 27 -13.10 3.02 -0.18
C VAL A 27 -13.96 2.08 -1.02
N ARG A 28 -13.42 1.57 -2.11
CA ARG A 28 -14.12 0.69 -3.05
C ARG A 28 -13.49 -0.69 -3.04
N GLU A 29 -14.34 -1.70 -3.02
CA GLU A 29 -13.93 -3.09 -3.19
C GLU A 29 -14.34 -3.56 -4.57
N PHE A 30 -13.56 -4.48 -5.14
CA PHE A 30 -13.80 -5.04 -6.47
C PHE A 30 -13.97 -6.55 -6.37
N ALA A 31 -14.88 -7.08 -7.18
CA ALA A 31 -15.08 -8.52 -7.26
C ALA A 31 -13.87 -9.23 -7.88
N ALA A 32 -13.17 -8.57 -8.81
CA ALA A 32 -11.94 -9.08 -9.40
C ALA A 32 -10.75 -8.85 -8.48
N SER A 33 -9.69 -9.65 -8.64
CA SER A 33 -8.45 -9.47 -7.90
C SER A 33 -7.82 -8.12 -8.20
N THR A 34 -7.30 -7.47 -7.16
CA THR A 34 -6.53 -6.23 -7.26
C THR A 34 -5.16 -6.38 -6.60
N LYS A 35 -4.63 -7.61 -6.56
CA LYS A 35 -3.37 -7.93 -5.87
C LYS A 35 -2.14 -7.29 -6.51
N THR A 36 -2.16 -7.10 -7.82
CA THR A 36 -1.07 -6.43 -8.53
C THR A 36 -1.51 -5.04 -8.98
N SER A 37 -0.55 -4.17 -9.26
CA SER A 37 -0.86 -2.85 -9.83
C SER A 37 -1.56 -2.97 -11.18
N ALA A 38 -1.18 -3.95 -11.99
CA ALA A 38 -1.84 -4.20 -13.28
C ALA A 38 -3.31 -4.60 -13.10
N ASP A 39 -3.59 -5.50 -12.15
CA ASP A 39 -4.96 -5.92 -11.84
C ASP A 39 -5.78 -4.74 -11.34
N ALA A 40 -5.22 -3.92 -10.45
CA ALA A 40 -5.90 -2.73 -9.93
C ALA A 40 -6.18 -1.71 -11.05
N ALA A 41 -5.23 -1.49 -11.95
CA ALA A 41 -5.42 -0.59 -13.09
C ALA A 41 -6.56 -1.07 -14.00
N THR A 42 -6.61 -2.36 -14.27
CA THR A 42 -7.69 -2.96 -15.06
C THR A 42 -9.05 -2.78 -14.37
N ALA A 43 -9.13 -3.06 -13.07
CA ALA A 43 -10.37 -2.92 -12.30
C ALA A 43 -10.88 -1.47 -12.25
N LEU A 44 -9.96 -0.51 -12.17
CA LEU A 44 -10.30 0.92 -12.11
C LEU A 44 -10.45 1.58 -13.48
N GLY A 45 -9.99 0.93 -14.55
CA GLY A 45 -10.00 1.51 -15.88
C GLY A 45 -9.03 2.68 -16.05
N CYS A 46 -7.88 2.62 -15.38
CA CYS A 46 -6.85 3.66 -15.45
C CYS A 46 -5.52 3.10 -15.94
N GLU A 47 -4.57 3.98 -16.21
CA GLU A 47 -3.22 3.59 -16.60
C GLU A 47 -2.46 3.00 -15.41
N LEU A 48 -1.52 2.09 -15.69
CA LEU A 48 -0.71 1.44 -14.68
C LEU A 48 0.05 2.47 -13.81
N GLY A 49 0.56 3.52 -14.43
CA GLY A 49 1.28 4.58 -13.73
C GLY A 49 0.44 5.38 -12.74
N ALA A 50 -0.90 5.34 -12.88
CA ALA A 50 -1.81 6.03 -11.96
C ALA A 50 -2.08 5.24 -10.67
N ILE A 51 -1.64 3.98 -10.60
CA ILE A 51 -1.79 3.17 -9.39
C ILE A 51 -0.66 3.52 -8.41
N ALA A 52 -1.02 3.92 -7.21
CA ALA A 52 -0.08 4.11 -6.12
C ALA A 52 -0.04 2.87 -5.24
N SER A 53 1.14 2.39 -4.95
CA SER A 53 1.36 1.25 -4.05
C SER A 53 2.18 1.68 -2.84
N CYS A 54 1.79 1.18 -1.68
CA CYS A 54 2.58 1.27 -0.45
C CYS A 54 3.31 -0.04 -0.22
N LEU A 55 4.63 0.00 -0.15
CA LEU A 55 5.43 -1.17 0.14
C LEU A 55 6.15 -0.98 1.46
N VAL A 56 6.16 -2.02 2.28
CA VAL A 56 6.89 -2.01 3.55
C VAL A 56 8.19 -2.77 3.38
N PHE A 57 9.28 -2.12 3.69
CA PHE A 57 10.62 -2.69 3.68
C PHE A 57 11.23 -2.57 5.07
N LEU A 58 12.29 -3.31 5.28
CA LEU A 58 13.17 -3.13 6.44
C LEU A 58 14.51 -2.61 5.94
N LEU A 59 14.86 -1.42 6.38
CA LEU A 59 16.16 -0.82 6.11
C LEU A 59 17.02 -1.00 7.35
N ASP A 60 18.03 -1.86 7.26
CA ASP A 60 18.87 -2.23 8.42
C ASP A 60 17.99 -2.58 9.64
N ASP A 61 16.95 -3.40 9.39
CA ASP A 61 15.95 -3.87 10.37
C ASP A 61 14.98 -2.79 10.89
N VAL A 62 14.99 -1.58 10.32
CA VAL A 62 14.05 -0.52 10.66
C VAL A 62 12.94 -0.46 9.59
N PRO A 63 11.66 -0.52 9.99
CA PRO A 63 10.57 -0.45 9.01
C PRO A 63 10.53 0.89 8.29
N VAL A 64 10.40 0.83 6.97
CA VAL A 64 10.18 2.00 6.12
C VAL A 64 9.04 1.72 5.14
N VAL A 65 8.24 2.72 4.85
CA VAL A 65 7.16 2.64 3.87
C VAL A 65 7.58 3.42 2.63
N ILE A 66 7.50 2.77 1.48
CA ILE A 66 7.82 3.40 0.20
C ILE A 66 6.54 3.47 -0.63
N LEU A 67 6.17 4.68 -1.01
CA LEU A 67 5.08 4.93 -1.95
C LEU A 67 5.65 4.97 -3.36
N LYS A 68 5.07 4.20 -4.27
CA LYS A 68 5.50 4.18 -5.66
C LYS A 68 4.33 4.10 -6.63
N SER A 69 4.55 4.60 -7.84
CA SER A 69 3.65 4.37 -8.97
C SER A 69 3.77 2.93 -9.47
N GLY A 70 2.66 2.37 -9.96
CA GLY A 70 2.65 1.03 -10.55
C GLY A 70 3.54 0.87 -11.78
N ALA A 71 3.93 1.98 -12.43
CA ALA A 71 4.84 1.96 -13.58
C ALA A 71 6.31 1.74 -13.22
N PHE A 72 6.67 1.82 -11.94
CA PHE A 72 8.05 1.74 -11.49
C PHE A 72 8.26 0.58 -10.52
N ARG A 73 9.51 0.19 -10.37
CA ARG A 73 9.95 -0.76 -9.34
C ARG A 73 10.92 -0.08 -8.41
N VAL A 74 10.93 -0.51 -7.15
CA VAL A 74 11.90 -0.01 -6.18
C VAL A 74 13.26 -0.65 -6.47
N ASP A 75 14.26 0.19 -6.72
CA ASP A 75 15.65 -0.23 -6.75
C ASP A 75 16.17 -0.23 -5.30
N THR A 76 16.25 -1.42 -4.71
CA THR A 76 16.57 -1.56 -3.30
C THR A 76 17.98 -1.11 -2.95
N GLU A 77 18.93 -1.33 -3.83
CA GLU A 77 20.33 -0.91 -3.61
C GLU A 77 20.45 0.61 -3.67
N GLU A 78 19.85 1.21 -4.69
CA GLU A 78 19.85 2.66 -4.85
C GLU A 78 19.17 3.36 -3.70
N PHE A 79 18.00 2.85 -3.29
CA PHE A 79 17.27 3.42 -2.16
C PHE A 79 18.08 3.37 -0.87
N ALA A 80 18.68 2.21 -0.56
CA ALA A 80 19.50 2.05 0.64
C ALA A 80 20.64 3.06 0.65
N ARG A 81 21.31 3.23 -0.50
CA ARG A 81 22.41 4.19 -0.63
C ARG A 81 21.94 5.62 -0.44
N LEU A 82 20.80 6.00 -1.03
CA LEU A 82 20.27 7.36 -0.93
C LEU A 82 19.91 7.76 0.49
N VAL A 83 19.45 6.83 1.31
CA VAL A 83 19.05 7.10 2.69
C VAL A 83 20.15 6.77 3.72
N GLY A 84 21.34 6.40 3.25
CA GLY A 84 22.48 6.11 4.12
C GLY A 84 22.43 4.77 4.82
N GLY A 85 21.58 3.84 4.36
CA GLY A 85 21.48 2.49 4.88
C GLY A 85 22.31 1.49 4.09
N SER A 86 22.40 0.26 4.58
CA SER A 86 23.19 -0.80 3.97
C SER A 86 22.32 -1.85 3.28
N VAL A 87 21.28 -2.33 3.95
CA VAL A 87 20.44 -3.43 3.46
C VAL A 87 18.97 -3.03 3.49
N LEU A 88 18.32 -3.09 2.34
CA LEU A 88 16.88 -2.92 2.21
C LEU A 88 16.29 -4.24 1.74
N ARG A 89 15.37 -4.82 2.51
CA ARG A 89 14.66 -6.04 2.13
C ARG A 89 13.16 -5.87 2.31
N ARG A 90 12.39 -6.63 1.56
CA ARG A 90 10.94 -6.62 1.74
C ARG A 90 10.57 -7.22 3.09
N ALA A 91 9.65 -6.56 3.77
CA ALA A 91 9.05 -7.10 4.98
C ALA A 91 8.10 -8.25 4.63
N ASN A 92 8.08 -9.29 5.45
CA ASN A 92 7.06 -10.33 5.34
C ASN A 92 5.75 -9.87 5.99
N ALA A 93 4.68 -10.68 5.87
CA ALA A 93 3.35 -10.29 6.36
C ALA A 93 3.34 -9.99 7.87
N ASP A 94 4.05 -10.78 8.67
CA ASP A 94 4.11 -10.55 10.12
C ASP A 94 4.84 -9.25 10.46
N GLU A 95 5.93 -8.99 9.77
CA GLU A 95 6.70 -7.75 9.94
C GLU A 95 5.88 -6.51 9.54
N VAL A 96 5.11 -6.62 8.46
CA VAL A 96 4.19 -5.54 8.06
C VAL A 96 3.16 -5.28 9.15
N ARG A 97 2.56 -6.34 9.69
CA ARG A 97 1.57 -6.21 10.76
C ARG A 97 2.16 -5.57 12.01
N GLN A 98 3.34 -5.97 12.42
CA GLN A 98 4.03 -5.39 13.57
C GLN A 98 4.34 -3.91 13.38
N ALA A 99 4.74 -3.52 12.17
CA ALA A 99 5.12 -2.14 11.87
C ALA A 99 3.92 -1.21 11.70
N THR A 100 2.81 -1.71 11.18
CA THR A 100 1.68 -0.87 10.73
C THR A 100 0.37 -1.15 11.48
N GLY A 101 0.27 -2.25 12.18
CA GLY A 101 -1.00 -2.67 12.80
C GLY A 101 -1.95 -3.26 11.80
#